data_e755ea71322946ab8e3f36bd0b504ffe
#
_entry.id   e755ea71322946ab8e3f36bd0b504ffe
#
_cell.length_a   1.000
_cell.length_b   1.000
_cell.length_c   1.000
_cell.angle_alpha   90.00
_cell.angle_beta   90.00
_cell.angle_gamma   90.00
#
_symmetry.space_group_name_H-M   'P 1'
#
loop_
_entity.id
_entity.type
_entity.pdbx_description
1 polymer ?
#
loop_
_entity_poly.entity_id
_entity_poly.type
_entity_poly.pdbx_seq_one_letter_code
_entity_poly.pdbx_strand_id
1 'polypeptide(L)'
;FRAYFYYVKVRRYGDVPWYDTVIGSEEEELLKKPREDRGIIMDHVMSDLDDAIDMLPRDKDVARVTRWAALAFKSRAALYEGTWRKYRNLPDADKYLQLAADAASTFISESGYSLYKEGTEPYRDLFCSDDAKQEEVILARIYNFEGLNLSHNVQFNIRNSAAGFTRRFMNHYLMADGSRFTEKEGHETMSYTEETAGRDPRMAQTVLCPGYIAKGEESVTANDMTAMTGYEPIKFVSTAAHSGASKGTSDWPLFRTAEVYLNYAEAKAELGTLTKDDLLISIDRIRDRAGMKGLDMAAANANPDPFLLACYPNVTKSENTGVILEIRRERTIELVMEGLRMWDMFRWKEGAQLVNETNPYYGIYFSGPGLYDMDGDGRNDLELYVDKQTSSPADGLTVLRIGSDIILSDMAENRGYVVAWSTLKYTWNEERDYLWPIPADQRVLTGGLLTQNPGWTDSTDFD
;
A
#
# COMPACT_ATOMS: atom_id res chain seq x y z
N PHE A 1 11.20 16.22 -13.07
CA PHE A 1 11.11 14.90 -13.73
C PHE A 1 12.37 14.08 -13.55
N ARG A 2 13.59 14.67 -13.69
CA ARG A 2 14.88 13.96 -13.50
C ARG A 2 14.95 13.35 -12.09
N ALA A 3 14.61 14.09 -11.05
CA ALA A 3 14.55 13.59 -9.67
C ALA A 3 13.66 12.33 -9.54
N TYR A 4 12.47 12.34 -10.14
CA TYR A 4 11.56 11.18 -10.11
C TYR A 4 12.15 9.98 -10.85
N PHE A 5 12.73 10.21 -12.02
CA PHE A 5 13.38 9.14 -12.80
C PHE A 5 14.48 8.46 -11.99
N TYR A 6 15.40 9.23 -11.40
CA TYR A 6 16.49 8.66 -10.62
C TYR A 6 16.06 8.03 -9.31
N TYR A 7 15.10 8.62 -8.61
CA TYR A 7 14.49 7.97 -7.45
C TYR A 7 13.93 6.56 -7.79
N VAL A 8 13.21 6.43 -8.91
CA VAL A 8 12.69 5.13 -9.35
C VAL A 8 13.81 4.16 -9.71
N LYS A 9 14.90 4.64 -10.31
CA LYS A 9 16.08 3.82 -10.65
C LYS A 9 16.80 3.35 -9.39
N VAL A 10 17.12 4.26 -8.48
CA VAL A 10 17.81 3.95 -7.21
C VAL A 10 16.99 2.95 -6.37
N ARG A 11 15.69 3.16 -6.27
CA ARG A 11 14.80 2.28 -5.53
C ARG A 11 14.79 0.85 -6.06
N ARG A 12 14.97 0.67 -7.37
CA ARG A 12 14.98 -0.65 -8.02
C ARG A 12 16.36 -1.29 -8.07
N TYR A 13 17.38 -0.51 -8.41
CA TYR A 13 18.69 -1.02 -8.79
C TYR A 13 19.81 -0.66 -7.82
N GLY A 14 19.54 0.20 -6.83
CA GLY A 14 20.59 0.74 -5.96
C GLY A 14 21.43 1.77 -6.70
N ASP A 15 22.72 1.49 -6.85
CA ASP A 15 23.64 2.34 -7.61
C ASP A 15 23.25 2.41 -9.09
N VAL A 16 23.37 3.59 -9.69
CA VAL A 16 23.05 3.83 -11.10
C VAL A 16 23.96 4.91 -11.68
N PRO A 17 24.23 4.93 -13.00
CA PRO A 17 24.94 6.05 -13.63
C PRO A 17 24.13 7.34 -13.54
N TRP A 18 24.75 8.45 -13.18
CA TRP A 18 24.12 9.77 -13.19
C TRP A 18 24.44 10.52 -14.48
N TYR A 19 23.41 11.10 -15.08
CA TYR A 19 23.51 11.97 -16.25
C TYR A 19 22.75 13.28 -15.99
N ASP A 20 23.43 14.39 -16.10
CA ASP A 20 22.89 15.74 -15.90
C ASP A 20 22.73 16.50 -17.23
N THR A 21 23.18 15.93 -18.31
CA THR A 21 23.11 16.50 -19.66
C THR A 21 22.38 15.55 -20.61
N VAL A 22 21.86 16.10 -21.70
CA VAL A 22 21.27 15.30 -22.78
C VAL A 22 22.40 14.65 -23.56
N ILE A 23 22.36 13.31 -23.67
CA ILE A 23 23.37 12.53 -24.40
C ILE A 23 22.86 12.31 -25.82
N GLY A 24 23.70 12.64 -26.79
CA GLY A 24 23.47 12.34 -28.21
C GLY A 24 23.73 10.85 -28.52
N SER A 25 23.10 10.35 -29.58
CA SER A 25 23.25 8.97 -30.03
C SER A 25 24.71 8.63 -30.50
N GLU A 26 25.50 9.64 -30.80
CA GLU A 26 26.88 9.52 -31.23
C GLU A 26 27.90 9.52 -30.06
N GLU A 27 27.42 9.76 -28.82
CA GLU A 27 28.28 9.90 -27.63
C GLU A 27 28.38 8.58 -26.87
N GLU A 28 28.86 7.51 -27.56
CA GLU A 28 28.94 6.15 -27.00
C GLU A 28 29.69 6.07 -25.67
N GLU A 29 30.78 6.83 -25.51
CA GLU A 29 31.61 6.82 -24.29
C GLU A 29 30.83 7.34 -23.09
N LEU A 30 29.93 8.32 -23.28
CA LEU A 30 29.08 8.83 -22.23
C LEU A 30 27.97 7.83 -21.85
N LEU A 31 27.53 7.00 -22.79
CA LEU A 31 26.53 5.94 -22.55
C LEU A 31 27.13 4.76 -21.76
N LYS A 32 28.45 4.58 -21.78
CA LYS A 32 29.18 3.50 -21.09
C LYS A 32 29.72 3.96 -19.73
N LYS A 33 28.90 4.64 -18.92
CA LYS A 33 29.29 5.12 -17.60
C LYS A 33 29.06 4.04 -16.53
N PRO A 34 29.98 3.83 -15.57
CA PRO A 34 29.78 2.93 -14.46
C PRO A 34 28.67 3.43 -13.52
N ARG A 35 28.21 2.53 -12.67
CA ARG A 35 27.27 2.87 -11.60
C ARG A 35 27.94 3.77 -10.56
N GLU A 36 27.23 4.79 -10.12
CA GLU A 36 27.62 5.68 -9.03
C GLU A 36 26.86 5.30 -7.76
N ASP A 37 27.46 5.54 -6.59
CA ASP A 37 26.88 5.25 -5.29
C ASP A 37 25.49 5.90 -5.15
N ARG A 38 24.53 5.12 -4.64
CA ARG A 38 23.14 5.56 -4.47
C ARG A 38 23.02 6.85 -3.65
N GLY A 39 23.91 7.06 -2.68
CA GLY A 39 23.90 8.25 -1.84
C GLY A 39 24.18 9.52 -2.64
N ILE A 40 25.16 9.46 -3.55
CA ILE A 40 25.48 10.57 -4.46
C ILE A 40 24.27 10.86 -5.36
N ILE A 41 23.66 9.82 -5.92
CA ILE A 41 22.46 9.97 -6.74
C ILE A 41 21.29 10.58 -5.95
N MET A 42 21.10 10.14 -4.71
CA MET A 42 20.00 10.68 -3.88
C MET A 42 20.26 12.12 -3.43
N ASP A 43 21.53 12.53 -3.25
CA ASP A 43 21.85 13.93 -3.00
C ASP A 43 21.53 14.80 -4.24
N HIS A 44 21.82 14.34 -5.44
CA HIS A 44 21.39 14.99 -6.68
C HIS A 44 19.84 15.06 -6.79
N VAL A 45 19.15 13.97 -6.43
CA VAL A 45 17.68 13.96 -6.40
C VAL A 45 17.12 15.01 -5.43
N MET A 46 17.71 15.16 -4.24
CA MET A 46 17.30 16.19 -3.27
C MET A 46 17.56 17.59 -3.80
N SER A 47 18.71 17.85 -4.42
CA SER A 47 19.04 19.13 -5.03
C SER A 47 18.09 19.50 -6.18
N ASP A 48 17.81 18.56 -7.09
CA ASP A 48 16.84 18.77 -8.18
C ASP A 48 15.44 19.12 -7.64
N LEU A 49 15.07 18.53 -6.50
CA LEU A 49 13.77 18.81 -5.87
C LEU A 49 13.75 20.17 -5.19
N ASP A 50 14.88 20.64 -4.62
CA ASP A 50 14.99 22.01 -4.08
C ASP A 50 14.82 23.04 -5.20
N ASP A 51 15.53 22.88 -6.31
CA ASP A 51 15.36 23.73 -7.48
C ASP A 51 13.91 23.73 -8.00
N ALA A 52 13.27 22.54 -8.06
CA ALA A 52 11.89 22.42 -8.48
C ALA A 52 10.91 23.11 -7.52
N ILE A 53 11.13 23.00 -6.21
CA ILE A 53 10.31 23.65 -5.19
C ILE A 53 10.38 25.18 -5.31
N ASP A 54 11.54 25.71 -5.68
CA ASP A 54 11.72 27.16 -5.83
C ASP A 54 11.13 27.71 -7.14
N MET A 55 11.17 26.93 -8.23
CA MET A 55 10.76 27.36 -9.57
C MET A 55 9.30 27.09 -9.90
N LEU A 56 8.67 26.05 -9.30
CA LEU A 56 7.32 25.62 -9.66
C LEU A 56 6.23 26.54 -9.07
N PRO A 57 5.08 26.67 -9.76
CA PRO A 57 3.99 27.52 -9.31
C PRO A 57 3.38 27.04 -7.99
N ARG A 58 2.87 27.98 -7.20
CA ARG A 58 2.19 27.74 -5.93
C ARG A 58 0.67 27.52 -6.08
N ASP A 59 0.12 27.82 -7.22
CA ASP A 59 -1.30 27.57 -7.50
C ASP A 59 -1.56 26.06 -7.50
N LYS A 60 -2.70 25.66 -6.95
CA LYS A 60 -3.12 24.26 -6.95
C LYS A 60 -3.60 23.86 -8.35
N ASP A 61 -3.05 22.80 -8.87
CA ASP A 61 -3.47 22.21 -10.15
C ASP A 61 -3.26 20.68 -10.07
N VAL A 62 -4.35 19.95 -10.00
CA VAL A 62 -4.32 18.48 -9.84
C VAL A 62 -3.77 17.75 -11.06
N ALA A 63 -3.78 18.39 -12.25
CA ALA A 63 -3.31 17.80 -13.51
C ALA A 63 -1.86 18.20 -13.86
N ARG A 64 -1.25 19.10 -13.09
CA ARG A 64 0.09 19.62 -13.36
C ARG A 64 1.02 19.52 -12.15
N VAL A 65 2.32 19.40 -12.43
CA VAL A 65 3.33 19.43 -11.39
C VAL A 65 3.45 20.86 -10.82
N THR A 66 3.22 20.98 -9.52
CA THR A 66 3.29 22.23 -8.77
C THR A 66 4.37 22.15 -7.68
N ARG A 67 4.67 23.27 -7.01
CA ARG A 67 5.53 23.28 -5.80
C ARG A 67 5.07 22.22 -4.77
N TRP A 68 3.76 22.08 -4.62
CA TRP A 68 3.17 21.15 -3.65
C TRP A 68 3.41 19.68 -4.01
N ALA A 69 3.37 19.35 -5.30
CA ALA A 69 3.73 18.02 -5.79
C ALA A 69 5.22 17.74 -5.59
N ALA A 70 6.10 18.75 -5.77
CA ALA A 70 7.53 18.62 -5.52
C ALA A 70 7.84 18.41 -4.04
N LEU A 71 7.19 19.14 -3.13
CA LEU A 71 7.32 18.96 -1.67
C LEU A 71 6.81 17.59 -1.22
N ALA A 72 5.65 17.16 -1.71
CA ALA A 72 5.12 15.83 -1.42
C ALA A 72 6.06 14.73 -1.90
N PHE A 73 6.62 14.89 -3.10
CA PHE A 73 7.59 13.95 -3.63
C PHE A 73 8.92 13.98 -2.86
N LYS A 74 9.41 15.15 -2.46
CA LYS A 74 10.62 15.28 -1.63
C LYS A 74 10.44 14.56 -0.30
N SER A 75 9.29 14.73 0.36
CA SER A 75 8.99 14.03 1.61
C SER A 75 9.00 12.50 1.43
N ARG A 76 8.41 11.97 0.34
CA ARG A 76 8.41 10.54 0.01
C ARG A 76 9.82 10.01 -0.28
N ALA A 77 10.58 10.69 -1.12
CA ALA A 77 11.90 10.24 -1.56
C ALA A 77 12.93 10.28 -0.42
N ALA A 78 12.91 11.35 0.37
CA ALA A 78 13.79 11.51 1.52
C ALA A 78 13.43 10.52 2.64
N LEU A 79 12.14 10.28 2.92
CA LEU A 79 11.72 9.25 3.89
C LEU A 79 12.17 7.85 3.46
N TYR A 80 12.03 7.53 2.17
CA TYR A 80 12.47 6.25 1.63
C TYR A 80 13.97 6.05 1.88
N GLU A 81 14.80 7.02 1.48
CA GLU A 81 16.25 6.92 1.63
C GLU A 81 16.68 6.92 3.10
N GLY A 82 16.10 7.80 3.94
CA GLY A 82 16.42 7.86 5.36
C GLY A 82 16.14 6.55 6.10
N THR A 83 14.96 5.96 5.88
CA THR A 83 14.62 4.67 6.47
C THR A 83 15.39 3.50 5.85
N TRP A 84 15.61 3.50 4.53
CA TRP A 84 16.48 2.52 3.89
C TRP A 84 17.86 2.46 4.54
N ARG A 85 18.46 3.62 4.81
CA ARG A 85 19.75 3.74 5.47
C ARG A 85 19.70 3.31 6.93
N LYS A 86 18.71 3.79 7.66
CA LYS A 86 18.55 3.48 9.09
C LYS A 86 18.47 1.99 9.35
N TYR A 87 17.60 1.28 8.63
CA TYR A 87 17.39 -0.16 8.79
C TYR A 87 18.51 -1.04 8.23
N ARG A 88 19.52 -0.43 7.60
CA ARG A 88 20.75 -1.08 7.10
C ARG A 88 22.02 -0.56 7.75
N ASN A 89 21.89 0.28 8.77
CA ASN A 89 23.01 0.91 9.48
C ASN A 89 23.97 1.64 8.54
N LEU A 90 23.46 2.31 7.52
CA LEU A 90 24.22 3.15 6.59
C LEU A 90 24.30 4.59 7.13
N PRO A 91 25.34 5.37 6.77
CA PRO A 91 25.49 6.75 7.23
C PRO A 91 24.39 7.67 6.68
N ASP A 92 24.24 8.84 7.28
CA ASP A 92 23.36 9.93 6.84
C ASP A 92 21.85 9.63 6.88
N ALA A 93 21.42 8.59 7.61
CA ALA A 93 20.00 8.27 7.78
C ALA A 93 19.19 9.48 8.30
N ASP A 94 19.68 10.11 9.36
CA ASP A 94 19.01 11.25 10.00
C ASP A 94 18.96 12.48 9.10
N LYS A 95 19.97 12.71 8.25
CA LYS A 95 19.95 13.77 7.22
C LYS A 95 18.71 13.67 6.34
N TYR A 96 18.47 12.48 5.78
CA TYR A 96 17.32 12.26 4.88
C TYR A 96 15.99 12.26 5.63
N LEU A 97 15.94 11.70 6.84
CA LEU A 97 14.74 11.78 7.69
C LEU A 97 14.38 13.23 8.02
N GLN A 98 15.37 14.09 8.30
CA GLN A 98 15.14 15.52 8.53
C GLN A 98 14.62 16.22 7.27
N LEU A 99 15.22 15.96 6.09
CA LEU A 99 14.73 16.47 4.81
C LEU A 99 13.27 16.05 4.53
N ALA A 100 12.89 14.84 4.90
CA ALA A 100 11.52 14.35 4.77
C ALA A 100 10.56 15.12 5.70
N ALA A 101 10.94 15.30 6.97
CA ALA A 101 10.15 16.02 7.95
C ALA A 101 9.98 17.50 7.56
N ASP A 102 11.05 18.16 7.10
CA ASP A 102 11.04 19.58 6.71
C ASP A 102 10.16 19.82 5.47
N ALA A 103 10.30 18.97 4.43
CA ALA A 103 9.49 19.06 3.22
C ALA A 103 8.00 18.87 3.54
N ALA A 104 7.68 17.87 4.37
CA ALA A 104 6.30 17.60 4.80
C ALA A 104 5.76 18.72 5.69
N SER A 105 6.55 19.24 6.63
CA SER A 105 6.18 20.37 7.49
C SER A 105 5.86 21.64 6.69
N THR A 106 6.70 21.97 5.71
CA THR A 106 6.48 23.09 4.78
C THR A 106 5.17 22.90 4.00
N PHE A 107 4.93 21.69 3.49
CA PHE A 107 3.67 21.38 2.82
C PHE A 107 2.47 21.57 3.76
N ILE A 108 2.52 21.03 4.98
CA ILE A 108 1.43 21.08 5.96
C ILE A 108 1.08 22.53 6.32
N SER A 109 2.08 23.37 6.47
CA SER A 109 1.91 24.78 6.93
C SER A 109 1.54 25.74 5.83
N GLU A 110 2.01 25.54 4.59
CA GLU A 110 1.90 26.54 3.52
C GLU A 110 0.93 26.20 2.39
N SER A 111 0.62 24.90 2.18
CA SER A 111 -0.08 24.48 0.96
C SER A 111 -1.58 24.76 0.95
N GLY A 112 -2.19 24.84 2.15
CA GLY A 112 -3.64 24.93 2.28
C GLY A 112 -4.41 23.70 1.79
N TYR A 113 -3.75 22.55 1.56
CA TYR A 113 -4.42 21.28 1.34
C TYR A 113 -4.93 20.71 2.68
N SER A 114 -6.00 19.92 2.59
CA SER A 114 -6.60 19.22 3.73
C SER A 114 -7.09 17.84 3.30
N LEU A 115 -7.64 17.07 4.23
CA LEU A 115 -8.28 15.81 3.88
C LEU A 115 -9.72 16.03 3.40
N TYR A 116 -10.13 15.29 2.39
CA TYR A 116 -11.51 15.27 1.92
C TYR A 116 -12.40 14.57 2.94
N LYS A 117 -13.51 15.21 3.34
CA LYS A 117 -14.41 14.75 4.41
C LYS A 117 -15.89 14.77 4.04
N GLU A 118 -16.22 15.09 2.81
CA GLU A 118 -17.61 15.20 2.37
C GLU A 118 -18.26 13.84 2.11
N GLY A 119 -19.57 13.75 2.32
CA GLY A 119 -20.33 12.54 2.08
C GLY A 119 -20.28 11.54 3.25
N THR A 120 -20.87 10.37 3.03
CA THR A 120 -20.95 9.27 4.03
C THR A 120 -19.74 8.33 3.96
N GLU A 121 -19.07 8.27 2.81
CA GLU A 121 -17.92 7.40 2.54
C GLU A 121 -16.74 8.21 1.96
N PRO A 122 -16.25 9.24 2.67
CA PRO A 122 -15.28 10.19 2.12
C PRO A 122 -13.96 9.52 1.67
N TYR A 123 -13.53 8.47 2.35
CA TYR A 123 -12.34 7.72 1.96
C TYR A 123 -12.54 6.97 0.63
N ARG A 124 -13.68 6.31 0.43
CA ARG A 124 -14.00 5.60 -0.81
C ARG A 124 -14.18 6.58 -1.98
N ASP A 125 -14.82 7.72 -1.72
CA ASP A 125 -15.11 8.73 -2.74
C ASP A 125 -13.85 9.35 -3.37
N LEU A 126 -12.74 9.40 -2.63
CA LEU A 126 -11.44 9.82 -3.19
C LEU A 126 -10.98 9.00 -4.39
N PHE A 127 -11.37 7.71 -4.44
CA PHE A 127 -10.85 6.74 -5.42
C PHE A 127 -11.87 6.31 -6.46
N CYS A 128 -13.13 6.75 -6.29
CA CYS A 128 -14.26 6.36 -7.15
C CYS A 128 -14.84 7.54 -7.93
N SER A 129 -14.32 8.75 -7.75
CA SER A 129 -14.77 9.95 -8.44
C SER A 129 -14.10 10.10 -9.80
N ASP A 130 -14.87 10.52 -10.81
CA ASP A 130 -14.33 10.87 -12.13
C ASP A 130 -13.45 12.12 -12.06
N ASP A 131 -13.76 13.05 -11.15
CA ASP A 131 -12.94 14.22 -10.87
C ASP A 131 -12.21 14.06 -9.53
N ALA A 132 -10.89 14.25 -9.54
CA ALA A 132 -10.07 14.19 -8.35
C ALA A 132 -10.47 15.24 -7.30
N LYS A 133 -10.55 14.83 -6.03
CA LYS A 133 -10.91 15.73 -4.91
C LYS A 133 -9.74 16.67 -4.60
N GLN A 134 -9.80 17.89 -5.16
CA GLN A 134 -8.71 18.89 -5.12
C GLN A 134 -8.37 19.39 -3.72
N GLU A 135 -9.22 19.15 -2.72
CA GLU A 135 -8.93 19.43 -1.32
C GLU A 135 -7.78 18.56 -0.80
N GLU A 136 -7.72 17.30 -1.23
CA GLU A 136 -6.75 16.31 -0.75
C GLU A 136 -5.77 15.87 -1.82
N VAL A 137 -6.21 15.72 -3.07
CA VAL A 137 -5.37 15.22 -4.17
C VAL A 137 -4.47 16.33 -4.70
N ILE A 138 -3.16 16.12 -4.61
CA ILE A 138 -2.12 17.09 -4.98
C ILE A 138 -1.78 16.97 -6.47
N LEU A 139 -1.69 15.74 -6.95
CA LEU A 139 -1.43 15.43 -8.36
C LEU A 139 -2.13 14.12 -8.71
N ALA A 140 -2.86 14.11 -9.82
CA ALA A 140 -3.54 12.94 -10.35
C ALA A 140 -3.19 12.69 -11.82
N ARG A 141 -3.33 11.44 -12.23
CA ARG A 141 -3.48 11.09 -13.62
C ARG A 141 -4.97 11.28 -13.97
N ILE A 142 -5.24 12.22 -14.83
CA ILE A 142 -6.60 12.54 -15.26
C ILE A 142 -7.05 11.54 -16.34
N TYR A 143 -8.26 11.02 -16.17
CA TYR A 143 -8.92 10.14 -17.13
C TYR A 143 -10.26 10.74 -17.54
N ASN A 144 -10.47 10.89 -18.81
CA ASN A 144 -11.72 11.39 -19.37
C ASN A 144 -11.91 10.80 -20.76
N PHE A 145 -12.97 10.01 -20.93
CA PHE A 145 -13.22 9.32 -22.20
C PHE A 145 -13.65 10.30 -23.29
N GLU A 146 -14.55 11.23 -22.97
CA GLU A 146 -15.12 12.15 -23.97
C GLU A 146 -14.12 13.24 -24.40
N GLY A 147 -13.34 13.79 -23.45
CA GLY A 147 -12.40 14.88 -23.72
C GLY A 147 -11.03 14.44 -24.18
N LEU A 148 -10.44 13.46 -23.48
CA LEU A 148 -9.06 13.02 -23.69
C LEU A 148 -8.96 11.66 -24.38
N ASN A 149 -10.06 10.94 -24.54
CA ASN A 149 -10.11 9.54 -24.98
C ASN A 149 -9.17 8.64 -24.13
N LEU A 150 -9.12 8.90 -22.83
CA LEU A 150 -8.31 8.16 -21.86
C LEU A 150 -9.20 7.43 -20.87
N SER A 151 -8.96 6.15 -20.71
CA SER A 151 -9.62 5.28 -19.75
C SER A 151 -8.62 4.28 -19.15
N HIS A 152 -9.04 3.54 -18.14
CA HIS A 152 -8.22 2.52 -17.49
C HIS A 152 -9.02 1.26 -17.16
N ASN A 153 -8.30 0.21 -16.75
CA ASN A 153 -8.85 -1.11 -16.41
C ASN A 153 -8.83 -1.41 -14.90
N VAL A 154 -8.73 -0.41 -14.02
CA VAL A 154 -8.51 -0.67 -12.58
C VAL A 154 -9.67 -1.48 -12.00
N GLN A 155 -10.90 -1.01 -12.09
CA GLN A 155 -12.08 -1.72 -11.60
C GLN A 155 -12.26 -3.07 -12.30
N PHE A 156 -12.11 -3.13 -13.62
CA PHE A 156 -12.15 -4.37 -14.39
C PHE A 156 -11.13 -5.39 -13.86
N ASN A 157 -9.87 -4.97 -13.65
CA ASN A 157 -8.82 -5.86 -13.16
C ASN A 157 -9.04 -6.32 -11.73
N ILE A 158 -9.51 -5.45 -10.82
CA ILE A 158 -9.83 -5.83 -9.43
C ILE A 158 -10.79 -7.02 -9.43
N ARG A 159 -11.90 -6.92 -10.17
CA ARG A 159 -12.93 -7.97 -10.22
C ARG A 159 -12.49 -9.22 -10.97
N ASN A 160 -11.68 -9.11 -12.02
CA ASN A 160 -11.31 -10.24 -12.89
C ASN A 160 -9.99 -10.91 -12.51
N SER A 161 -9.17 -10.32 -11.63
CA SER A 161 -7.92 -10.95 -11.18
C SER A 161 -8.09 -11.90 -10.00
N ALA A 162 -9.30 -12.02 -9.46
CA ALA A 162 -9.58 -12.75 -8.22
C ALA A 162 -8.68 -12.33 -7.03
N ALA A 163 -8.08 -11.14 -7.10
CA ALA A 163 -7.20 -10.62 -6.06
C ALA A 163 -8.00 -10.35 -4.78
N GLY A 164 -7.44 -10.70 -3.65
CA GLY A 164 -8.04 -10.45 -2.34
C GLY A 164 -7.01 -9.99 -1.33
N PHE A 165 -7.46 -9.29 -0.29
CA PHE A 165 -6.62 -8.98 0.84
C PHE A 165 -6.34 -10.23 1.67
N THR A 166 -5.27 -10.21 2.45
CA THR A 166 -4.97 -11.29 3.40
C THR A 166 -5.57 -10.98 4.77
N ARG A 167 -5.84 -12.03 5.56
CA ARG A 167 -6.24 -11.88 6.96
C ARG A 167 -5.26 -11.01 7.76
N ARG A 168 -3.96 -11.13 7.47
CA ARG A 168 -2.94 -10.29 8.11
C ARG A 168 -3.15 -8.81 7.81
N PHE A 169 -3.56 -8.45 6.59
CA PHE A 169 -3.94 -7.08 6.27
C PHE A 169 -5.20 -6.66 7.05
N MET A 170 -6.25 -7.50 7.08
CA MET A 170 -7.48 -7.23 7.83
C MET A 170 -7.23 -7.00 9.31
N ASN A 171 -6.27 -7.68 9.89
CA ASN A 171 -5.89 -7.53 11.29
C ASN A 171 -5.19 -6.20 11.63
N HIS A 172 -4.77 -5.39 10.63
CA HIS A 172 -4.29 -4.04 10.89
C HIS A 172 -5.41 -3.09 11.28
N TYR A 173 -6.65 -3.31 10.83
CA TYR A 173 -7.78 -2.47 11.24
C TYR A 173 -8.08 -2.65 12.73
N LEU A 174 -8.20 -1.53 13.45
CA LEU A 174 -8.63 -1.51 14.84
C LEU A 174 -10.14 -1.74 14.96
N MET A 175 -10.65 -1.91 16.17
CA MET A 175 -12.06 -1.70 16.46
C MET A 175 -12.40 -0.21 16.37
N ALA A 176 -13.66 0.14 16.17
CA ALA A 176 -14.12 1.53 16.05
C ALA A 176 -13.82 2.38 17.29
N ASP A 177 -13.73 1.75 18.46
CA ASP A 177 -13.36 2.42 19.71
C ASP A 177 -11.83 2.65 19.87
N GLY A 178 -11.02 2.15 18.92
CA GLY A 178 -9.59 2.22 18.91
C GLY A 178 -8.86 1.04 19.58
N SER A 179 -9.60 0.06 20.14
CA SER A 179 -9.00 -1.16 20.69
C SER A 179 -8.48 -2.09 19.59
N ARG A 180 -7.55 -2.98 19.95
CA ARG A 180 -6.91 -3.91 19.02
C ARG A 180 -7.83 -5.11 18.78
N PHE A 181 -8.19 -5.35 17.53
CA PHE A 181 -8.98 -6.51 17.15
C PHE A 181 -8.28 -7.84 17.52
N THR A 182 -6.98 -7.90 17.34
CA THR A 182 -6.17 -9.09 17.61
C THR A 182 -6.03 -9.45 19.09
N GLU A 183 -6.49 -8.57 19.99
CA GLU A 183 -6.59 -8.84 21.42
C GLU A 183 -8.01 -9.28 21.85
N LYS A 184 -8.97 -9.28 20.91
CA LYS A 184 -10.34 -9.73 21.19
C LYS A 184 -10.37 -11.25 21.29
N GLU A 185 -10.98 -11.79 22.35
CA GLU A 185 -11.11 -13.23 22.56
C GLU A 185 -11.84 -13.88 21.38
N GLY A 186 -11.29 -14.98 20.87
CA GLY A 186 -11.85 -15.74 19.76
C GLY A 186 -11.69 -15.09 18.38
N HIS A 187 -10.98 -13.96 18.25
CA HIS A 187 -10.83 -13.26 16.97
C HIS A 187 -10.30 -14.15 15.84
N GLU A 188 -9.56 -15.20 16.16
CA GLU A 188 -8.97 -16.12 15.18
C GLU A 188 -10.02 -16.96 14.44
N THR A 189 -11.15 -17.26 15.08
CA THR A 189 -12.19 -18.16 14.58
C THR A 189 -13.54 -17.51 14.37
N MET A 190 -13.61 -16.18 14.40
CA MET A 190 -14.83 -15.44 14.11
C MET A 190 -15.29 -15.66 12.68
N SER A 191 -16.60 -15.76 12.49
CA SER A 191 -17.24 -15.72 11.18
C SER A 191 -16.97 -14.39 10.47
N TYR A 192 -17.19 -14.34 9.15
CA TYR A 192 -16.97 -13.12 8.38
C TYR A 192 -17.77 -11.93 8.88
N THR A 193 -19.03 -12.15 9.22
CA THR A 193 -19.92 -11.12 9.77
C THR A 193 -19.46 -10.62 11.15
N GLU A 194 -18.94 -11.51 12.00
CA GLU A 194 -18.43 -11.15 13.34
C GLU A 194 -17.08 -10.42 13.27
N GLU A 195 -16.13 -10.88 12.43
CA GLU A 195 -14.83 -10.26 12.34
C GLU A 195 -14.84 -8.86 11.70
N THR A 196 -15.86 -8.58 10.88
CA THR A 196 -15.99 -7.27 10.21
C THR A 196 -16.83 -6.27 11.00
N ALA A 197 -17.59 -6.74 12.00
CA ALA A 197 -18.46 -5.88 12.79
C ALA A 197 -17.70 -4.93 13.72
N GLY A 198 -18.10 -3.66 13.73
CA GLY A 198 -17.58 -2.64 14.67
C GLY A 198 -16.10 -2.31 14.48
N ARG A 199 -15.56 -2.45 13.29
CA ARG A 199 -14.17 -2.13 12.94
C ARG A 199 -13.99 -0.67 12.52
N ASP A 200 -12.74 -0.26 12.36
CA ASP A 200 -12.37 1.02 11.72
C ASP A 200 -13.21 1.25 10.45
N PRO A 201 -13.94 2.37 10.33
CA PRO A 201 -14.87 2.59 9.22
C PRO A 201 -14.22 2.55 7.83
N ARG A 202 -12.90 2.74 7.73
CA ARG A 202 -12.17 2.60 6.45
C ARG A 202 -12.16 1.15 5.94
N MET A 203 -12.33 0.16 6.81
CA MET A 203 -12.38 -1.23 6.38
C MET A 203 -13.55 -1.48 5.42
N ALA A 204 -14.77 -1.07 5.78
CA ALA A 204 -15.95 -1.19 4.92
C ALA A 204 -15.90 -0.30 3.66
N GLN A 205 -15.00 0.69 3.61
CA GLN A 205 -14.73 1.51 2.43
C GLN A 205 -13.60 0.96 1.55
N THR A 206 -12.97 -0.13 1.97
CA THR A 206 -11.83 -0.76 1.28
C THR A 206 -12.13 -2.19 0.86
N VAL A 207 -12.88 -2.92 1.67
CA VAL A 207 -13.19 -4.35 1.53
C VAL A 207 -14.70 -4.52 1.45
N LEU A 208 -15.17 -5.43 0.60
CA LEU A 208 -16.56 -5.82 0.53
C LEU A 208 -16.96 -6.50 1.85
N CYS A 209 -17.49 -5.73 2.79
CA CYS A 209 -17.98 -6.21 4.07
C CYS A 209 -19.50 -6.43 4.04
N PRO A 210 -20.08 -7.19 4.98
CA PRO A 210 -21.52 -7.29 5.14
C PRO A 210 -22.21 -5.94 5.14
N GLY A 211 -23.34 -5.84 4.44
CA GLY A 211 -24.06 -4.60 4.23
C GLY A 211 -23.50 -3.70 3.11
N TYR A 212 -22.51 -4.16 2.34
CA TYR A 212 -21.98 -3.40 1.21
C TYR A 212 -23.02 -3.17 0.11
N ILE A 213 -23.17 -1.90 -0.29
CA ILE A 213 -24.00 -1.49 -1.41
C ILE A 213 -23.07 -0.92 -2.49
N ALA A 214 -23.14 -1.50 -3.69
CA ALA A 214 -22.36 -1.02 -4.81
C ALA A 214 -22.81 0.40 -5.21
N LYS A 215 -21.88 1.26 -5.66
CA LYS A 215 -22.24 2.63 -6.06
C LYS A 215 -23.23 2.62 -7.22
N GLY A 216 -24.35 3.32 -7.01
CA GLY A 216 -25.46 3.39 -7.97
C GLY A 216 -26.50 2.26 -7.83
N GLU A 217 -26.32 1.34 -6.89
CA GLU A 217 -27.28 0.28 -6.58
C GLU A 217 -28.04 0.59 -5.27
N GLU A 218 -29.18 -0.10 -5.05
CA GLU A 218 -30.00 0.05 -3.86
C GLU A 218 -29.99 -1.22 -2.97
N SER A 219 -29.52 -2.34 -3.50
CA SER A 219 -29.47 -3.63 -2.80
C SER A 219 -28.07 -3.94 -2.30
N VAL A 220 -28.04 -4.69 -1.20
CA VAL A 220 -26.79 -5.25 -0.67
C VAL A 220 -26.19 -6.23 -1.67
N THR A 221 -24.88 -6.23 -1.79
CA THR A 221 -24.10 -7.16 -2.62
C THR A 221 -23.44 -8.18 -1.70
N ALA A 222 -23.83 -9.42 -1.81
CA ALA A 222 -23.21 -10.52 -1.06
C ALA A 222 -21.78 -10.78 -1.55
N ASN A 223 -20.93 -11.27 -0.64
CA ASN A 223 -19.60 -11.73 -0.97
C ASN A 223 -19.70 -13.15 -1.61
N ASP A 224 -19.48 -13.21 -2.91
CA ASP A 224 -19.57 -14.45 -3.70
C ASP A 224 -18.28 -15.27 -3.76
N MET A 225 -17.30 -14.93 -2.92
CA MET A 225 -15.98 -15.57 -2.88
C MET A 225 -15.18 -15.49 -4.20
N THR A 226 -15.48 -14.51 -5.06
CA THR A 226 -14.68 -14.25 -6.28
C THR A 226 -13.23 -13.93 -5.94
N ALA A 227 -12.96 -13.21 -4.86
CA ALA A 227 -11.59 -12.99 -4.37
C ALA A 227 -11.04 -14.28 -3.73
N MET A 228 -9.82 -14.69 -4.12
CA MET A 228 -9.19 -15.95 -3.68
C MET A 228 -9.09 -16.13 -2.16
N THR A 229 -9.11 -15.04 -1.39
CA THR A 229 -9.07 -15.05 0.06
C THR A 229 -10.43 -14.83 0.70
N GLY A 230 -11.44 -14.45 -0.10
CA GLY A 230 -12.74 -13.98 0.35
C GLY A 230 -12.76 -12.49 0.75
N TYR A 231 -11.64 -11.82 0.94
CA TYR A 231 -11.58 -10.39 1.25
C TYR A 231 -11.48 -9.56 -0.04
N GLU A 232 -12.60 -9.32 -0.69
CA GLU A 232 -12.69 -8.64 -1.98
C GLU A 232 -12.39 -7.12 -1.83
N PRO A 233 -11.46 -6.55 -2.63
CA PRO A 233 -11.21 -5.11 -2.64
C PRO A 233 -12.36 -4.33 -3.30
N ILE A 234 -12.79 -3.24 -2.65
CA ILE A 234 -13.75 -2.27 -3.23
C ILE A 234 -13.19 -0.85 -3.36
N LYS A 235 -11.99 -0.60 -2.83
CA LYS A 235 -11.28 0.65 -3.11
C LYS A 235 -11.05 0.74 -4.62
N PHE A 236 -11.32 1.85 -5.25
CA PHE A 236 -11.35 2.05 -6.71
C PHE A 236 -12.51 1.34 -7.45
N VAL A 237 -13.48 0.74 -6.75
CA VAL A 237 -14.67 0.19 -7.39
C VAL A 237 -15.78 1.25 -7.35
N SER A 238 -16.03 1.84 -8.51
CA SER A 238 -17.06 2.85 -8.77
C SER A 238 -18.38 2.19 -9.21
N THR A 239 -19.15 2.82 -10.06
CA THR A 239 -20.44 2.31 -10.56
C THR A 239 -20.25 1.17 -11.58
N ALA A 240 -21.33 0.45 -11.89
CA ALA A 240 -21.34 -0.60 -12.90
C ALA A 240 -20.91 -0.11 -14.29
N ALA A 241 -21.09 1.17 -14.61
CA ALA A 241 -20.65 1.77 -15.88
C ALA A 241 -19.13 1.65 -16.11
N HIS A 242 -18.33 1.61 -15.03
CA HIS A 242 -16.87 1.52 -15.06
C HIS A 242 -16.33 0.07 -14.99
N SER A 243 -17.21 -0.94 -14.92
CA SER A 243 -16.82 -2.35 -14.70
C SER A 243 -16.25 -3.04 -15.95
N GLY A 244 -16.55 -2.53 -17.15
CA GLY A 244 -16.08 -3.11 -18.40
C GLY A 244 -14.61 -2.80 -18.70
N ALA A 245 -14.00 -3.61 -19.58
CA ALA A 245 -12.64 -3.34 -20.07
C ALA A 245 -12.55 -1.95 -20.73
N SER A 246 -11.56 -1.17 -20.32
CA SER A 246 -11.33 0.21 -20.78
C SER A 246 -12.53 1.16 -20.58
N LYS A 247 -13.24 0.99 -19.46
CA LYS A 247 -14.38 1.84 -19.08
C LYS A 247 -14.14 2.70 -17.85
N GLY A 248 -13.06 2.45 -17.10
CA GLY A 248 -12.75 3.27 -15.93
C GLY A 248 -12.30 4.68 -16.32
N THR A 249 -12.92 5.70 -15.73
CA THR A 249 -12.61 7.12 -15.93
C THR A 249 -12.33 7.86 -14.64
N SER A 250 -12.36 7.15 -13.50
CA SER A 250 -11.98 7.75 -12.21
C SER A 250 -10.53 8.24 -12.23
N ASP A 251 -10.30 9.47 -11.82
CA ASP A 251 -8.95 10.02 -11.74
C ASP A 251 -8.09 9.25 -10.75
N TRP A 252 -6.82 9.06 -11.11
CA TRP A 252 -5.89 8.28 -10.29
C TRP A 252 -4.96 9.18 -9.47
N PRO A 253 -5.11 9.26 -8.13
CA PRO A 253 -4.22 10.04 -7.28
C PRO A 253 -2.77 9.51 -7.33
N LEU A 254 -1.82 10.39 -7.64
CA LEU A 254 -0.37 10.10 -7.62
C LEU A 254 0.28 10.59 -6.32
N PHE A 255 -0.18 11.75 -5.84
CA PHE A 255 0.19 12.33 -4.56
C PHE A 255 -1.05 12.90 -3.90
N ARG A 256 -1.21 12.65 -2.60
CA ARG A 256 -2.30 13.19 -1.79
C ARG A 256 -1.83 13.55 -0.37
N THR A 257 -2.57 14.42 0.26
CA THR A 257 -2.24 15.04 1.55
C THR A 257 -2.02 14.02 2.67
N ALA A 258 -2.84 12.96 2.72
CA ALA A 258 -2.71 11.94 3.76
C ALA A 258 -1.34 11.25 3.74
N GLU A 259 -0.74 11.03 2.57
CA GLU A 259 0.61 10.49 2.50
C GLU A 259 1.66 11.44 3.08
N VAL A 260 1.52 12.75 2.82
CA VAL A 260 2.45 13.76 3.37
C VAL A 260 2.35 13.81 4.89
N TYR A 261 1.13 13.70 5.45
CA TYR A 261 0.93 13.60 6.90
C TYR A 261 1.61 12.37 7.49
N LEU A 262 1.48 11.22 6.84
CA LEU A 262 2.12 9.98 7.24
C LEU A 262 3.65 10.05 7.11
N ASN A 263 4.16 10.67 6.04
CA ASN A 263 5.59 10.87 5.86
C ASN A 263 6.18 11.75 6.96
N TYR A 264 5.47 12.83 7.34
CA TYR A 264 5.87 13.71 8.43
C TYR A 264 5.97 12.97 9.76
N ALA A 265 4.88 12.29 10.14
CA ALA A 265 4.81 11.58 11.41
C ALA A 265 5.88 10.48 11.50
N GLU A 266 6.08 9.72 10.43
CA GLU A 266 7.06 8.65 10.39
C GLU A 266 8.49 9.20 10.49
N ALA A 267 8.83 10.23 9.72
CA ALA A 267 10.15 10.84 9.76
C ALA A 267 10.49 11.37 11.17
N LYS A 268 9.54 12.06 11.81
CA LYS A 268 9.69 12.56 13.18
C LYS A 268 9.83 11.43 14.21
N ALA A 269 9.05 10.35 14.07
CA ALA A 269 9.13 9.20 14.95
C ALA A 269 10.46 8.45 14.81
N GLU A 270 10.93 8.28 13.57
CA GLU A 270 12.20 7.62 13.29
C GLU A 270 13.41 8.44 13.76
N LEU A 271 13.30 9.78 13.79
CA LEU A 271 14.29 10.71 14.38
C LEU A 271 14.22 10.75 15.92
N GLY A 272 13.16 10.22 16.53
CA GLY A 272 12.93 10.37 17.96
C GLY A 272 12.48 11.76 18.40
N THR A 273 11.98 12.58 17.48
CA THR A 273 11.57 13.97 17.73
C THR A 273 10.07 14.20 17.62
N LEU A 274 9.28 13.11 17.47
CA LEU A 274 7.82 13.19 17.37
C LEU A 274 7.21 13.69 18.68
N THR A 275 6.30 14.64 18.58
CA THR A 275 5.55 15.20 19.70
C THR A 275 4.04 14.93 19.54
N LYS A 276 3.27 15.19 20.60
CA LYS A 276 1.81 15.15 20.53
C LYS A 276 1.25 16.16 19.54
N ASP A 277 1.85 17.36 19.46
CA ASP A 277 1.41 18.42 18.53
C ASP A 277 1.68 17.99 17.07
N ASP A 278 2.74 17.25 16.81
CA ASP A 278 3.01 16.69 15.48
C ASP A 278 1.92 15.66 15.09
N LEU A 279 1.42 14.86 16.03
CA LEU A 279 0.32 13.93 15.79
C LEU A 279 -0.98 14.66 15.46
N LEU A 280 -1.31 15.73 16.19
CA LEU A 280 -2.51 16.55 15.95
C LEU A 280 -2.60 17.13 14.55
N ILE A 281 -1.47 17.46 13.93
CA ILE A 281 -1.44 18.02 12.57
C ILE A 281 -1.24 16.98 11.48
N SER A 282 -1.11 15.70 11.82
CA SER A 282 -0.81 14.60 10.90
C SER A 282 -1.75 13.39 11.10
N ILE A 283 -1.34 12.40 11.87
CA ILE A 283 -2.07 11.13 12.07
C ILE A 283 -3.48 11.36 12.60
N ASP A 284 -3.66 12.25 13.55
CA ASP A 284 -4.96 12.48 14.18
C ASP A 284 -5.97 13.08 13.18
N ARG A 285 -5.51 13.86 12.19
CA ARG A 285 -6.38 14.31 11.09
C ARG A 285 -6.88 13.16 10.22
N ILE A 286 -6.03 12.16 9.97
CA ILE A 286 -6.40 10.96 9.18
C ILE A 286 -7.42 10.13 9.97
N ARG A 287 -7.17 9.92 11.26
CA ARG A 287 -8.09 9.21 12.15
C ARG A 287 -9.42 9.93 12.32
N ASP A 288 -9.39 11.25 12.49
CA ASP A 288 -10.60 12.09 12.62
C ASP A 288 -11.50 11.99 11.37
N ARG A 289 -10.92 12.00 10.14
CA ARG A 289 -11.71 11.76 8.92
C ARG A 289 -12.44 10.43 8.95
N ALA A 290 -11.84 9.41 9.55
CA ALA A 290 -12.43 8.08 9.69
C ALA A 290 -13.37 7.93 10.91
N GLY A 291 -13.54 8.97 11.72
CA GLY A 291 -14.27 8.91 12.98
C GLY A 291 -13.56 8.13 14.08
N MET A 292 -12.26 7.92 13.94
CA MET A 292 -11.42 7.20 14.90
C MET A 292 -10.79 8.16 15.91
N LYS A 293 -10.50 7.67 17.12
CA LYS A 293 -9.74 8.45 18.12
C LYS A 293 -8.31 8.72 17.67
N GLY A 294 -7.76 9.87 18.04
CA GLY A 294 -6.36 10.22 17.84
C GLY A 294 -5.40 9.19 18.45
N LEU A 295 -4.15 9.18 18.00
CA LEU A 295 -3.11 8.26 18.44
C LEU A 295 -2.56 8.67 19.80
N ASP A 296 -2.72 7.82 20.81
CA ASP A 296 -2.05 7.97 22.09
C ASP A 296 -0.63 7.39 22.04
N MET A 297 0.34 8.27 21.78
CA MET A 297 1.75 7.91 21.70
C MET A 297 2.29 7.28 22.99
N ALA A 298 1.86 7.79 24.14
CA ALA A 298 2.33 7.28 25.44
C ALA A 298 1.83 5.85 25.68
N ALA A 299 0.55 5.61 25.43
CA ALA A 299 -0.04 4.28 25.53
C ALA A 299 0.57 3.28 24.51
N ALA A 300 0.77 3.72 23.26
CA ALA A 300 1.39 2.90 22.23
C ALA A 300 2.82 2.49 22.60
N ASN A 301 3.62 3.41 23.12
CA ASN A 301 5.00 3.15 23.53
C ASN A 301 5.11 2.31 24.82
N ALA A 302 4.17 2.49 25.76
CA ALA A 302 4.12 1.70 26.99
C ALA A 302 3.74 0.23 26.71
N ASN A 303 2.92 -0.02 25.69
CA ASN A 303 2.46 -1.36 25.31
C ASN A 303 2.46 -1.52 23.78
N PRO A 304 3.63 -1.73 23.14
CA PRO A 304 3.69 -1.99 21.71
C PRO A 304 2.85 -3.20 21.32
N ASP A 305 2.09 -3.07 20.21
CA ASP A 305 1.18 -4.12 19.75
C ASP A 305 1.94 -5.40 19.36
N PRO A 306 1.67 -6.55 20.00
CA PRO A 306 2.33 -7.82 19.69
C PRO A 306 2.11 -8.27 18.24
N PHE A 307 0.92 -8.02 17.67
CA PHE A 307 0.63 -8.33 16.28
C PHE A 307 1.53 -7.50 15.33
N LEU A 308 1.69 -6.19 15.59
CA LEU A 308 2.55 -5.35 14.77
C LEU A 308 4.04 -5.68 14.97
N LEU A 309 4.47 -6.06 16.17
CA LEU A 309 5.83 -6.55 16.39
C LEU A 309 6.12 -7.81 15.55
N ALA A 310 5.15 -8.70 15.40
CA ALA A 310 5.26 -9.85 14.51
C ALA A 310 5.21 -9.50 13.03
N CYS A 311 4.49 -8.41 12.66
CA CYS A 311 4.45 -7.90 11.29
C CYS A 311 5.74 -7.17 10.88
N TYR A 312 6.45 -6.58 11.84
CA TYR A 312 7.63 -5.73 11.61
C TYR A 312 8.76 -6.09 12.59
N PRO A 313 9.33 -7.32 12.49
CA PRO A 313 10.35 -7.80 13.42
C PRO A 313 11.62 -6.95 13.45
N ASN A 314 11.94 -6.26 12.34
CA ASN A 314 13.13 -5.41 12.23
C ASN A 314 12.90 -3.96 12.72
N VAL A 315 11.71 -3.63 13.25
CA VAL A 315 11.48 -2.28 13.81
C VAL A 315 12.54 -1.92 14.85
N THR A 316 13.08 -0.71 14.77
CA THR A 316 14.07 -0.21 15.74
C THR A 316 13.51 -0.29 17.16
N LYS A 317 14.23 -0.98 18.04
CA LYS A 317 13.86 -1.08 19.47
C LYS A 317 14.31 0.17 20.20
N SER A 318 13.37 1.02 20.55
CA SER A 318 13.58 2.29 21.25
C SER A 318 12.36 2.62 22.10
N GLU A 319 12.40 3.72 22.81
CA GLU A 319 11.23 4.28 23.53
C GLU A 319 10.07 4.64 22.59
N ASN A 320 10.33 4.79 21.28
CA ASN A 320 9.34 5.12 20.24
C ASN A 320 8.86 3.90 19.44
N THR A 321 9.25 2.68 19.82
CA THR A 321 8.88 1.46 19.08
C THR A 321 7.37 1.37 18.85
N GLY A 322 6.57 1.62 19.88
CA GLY A 322 5.12 1.50 19.80
C GLY A 322 4.50 2.49 18.84
N VAL A 323 4.89 3.76 18.91
CA VAL A 323 4.33 4.78 18.01
C VAL A 323 4.79 4.58 16.56
N ILE A 324 6.02 4.11 16.32
CA ILE A 324 6.50 3.75 14.97
C ILE A 324 5.61 2.63 14.40
N LEU A 325 5.30 1.61 15.18
CA LEU A 325 4.41 0.53 14.75
C LEU A 325 3.01 1.02 14.43
N GLU A 326 2.43 1.90 15.24
CA GLU A 326 1.10 2.48 14.98
C GLU A 326 1.10 3.36 13.72
N ILE A 327 2.16 4.12 13.44
CA ILE A 327 2.31 4.87 12.19
C ILE A 327 2.38 3.92 10.99
N ARG A 328 3.08 2.79 11.11
CA ARG A 328 3.10 1.76 10.06
C ARG A 328 1.73 1.12 9.86
N ARG A 329 0.93 0.94 10.93
CA ARG A 329 -0.48 0.53 10.85
C ARG A 329 -1.29 1.53 10.03
N GLU A 330 -1.22 2.82 10.39
CA GLU A 330 -1.94 3.87 9.67
C GLU A 330 -1.55 3.93 8.19
N ARG A 331 -0.26 3.85 7.87
CA ARG A 331 0.21 3.77 6.47
C ARG A 331 -0.34 2.55 5.75
N THR A 332 -0.39 1.40 6.41
CA THR A 332 -0.88 0.15 5.83
C THR A 332 -2.36 0.24 5.46
N ILE A 333 -3.17 0.83 6.34
CA ILE A 333 -4.62 1.00 6.15
C ILE A 333 -4.89 2.11 5.14
N GLU A 334 -4.32 3.29 5.38
CA GLU A 334 -4.62 4.50 4.64
C GLU A 334 -4.16 4.44 3.17
N LEU A 335 -2.96 3.90 2.91
CA LEU A 335 -2.33 3.90 1.59
C LEU A 335 -2.45 2.55 0.85
N VAL A 336 -3.35 1.68 1.31
CA VAL A 336 -3.56 0.38 0.66
C VAL A 336 -3.94 0.54 -0.80
N MET A 337 -3.42 -0.32 -1.68
CA MET A 337 -3.61 -0.31 -3.14
C MET A 337 -3.08 0.93 -3.89
N GLU A 338 -2.31 1.80 -3.24
CA GLU A 338 -1.72 2.99 -3.89
C GLU A 338 -0.26 2.75 -4.36
N GLY A 339 0.19 1.51 -4.39
CA GLY A 339 1.51 1.12 -4.92
C GLY A 339 2.70 1.43 -4.00
N LEU A 340 2.45 1.74 -2.71
CA LEU A 340 3.48 2.14 -1.76
C LEU A 340 3.94 0.99 -0.86
N ARG A 341 3.09 -0.01 -0.57
CA ARG A 341 3.32 -1.06 0.43
C ARG A 341 4.62 -1.83 0.23
N MET A 342 4.91 -2.32 -0.98
CA MET A 342 6.14 -3.07 -1.26
C MET A 342 7.39 -2.24 -0.93
N TRP A 343 7.37 -0.97 -1.29
CA TRP A 343 8.49 -0.07 -1.05
C TRP A 343 8.64 0.32 0.42
N ASP A 344 7.55 0.40 1.17
CA ASP A 344 7.57 0.55 2.62
C ASP A 344 8.24 -0.67 3.28
N MET A 345 7.84 -1.88 2.89
CA MET A 345 8.45 -3.12 3.40
C MET A 345 9.94 -3.23 3.03
N PHE A 346 10.31 -2.77 1.85
CA PHE A 346 11.72 -2.77 1.40
C PHE A 346 12.58 -1.78 2.20
N ARG A 347 12.11 -0.54 2.39
CA ARG A 347 12.86 0.46 3.14
C ARG A 347 12.96 0.13 4.64
N TRP A 348 11.96 -0.51 5.23
CA TRP A 348 11.98 -1.01 6.61
C TRP A 348 12.75 -2.33 6.78
N LYS A 349 13.27 -2.90 5.69
CA LYS A 349 13.96 -4.20 5.67
C LYS A 349 13.05 -5.36 6.13
N GLU A 350 11.78 -5.31 5.73
CA GLU A 350 10.75 -6.30 6.09
C GLU A 350 10.29 -7.13 4.87
N GLY A 351 11.15 -7.30 3.85
CA GLY A 351 10.81 -7.98 2.61
C GLY A 351 10.32 -9.40 2.80
N ALA A 352 10.90 -10.15 3.72
CA ALA A 352 10.48 -11.52 4.07
C ALA A 352 9.01 -11.61 4.51
N GLN A 353 8.43 -10.52 5.02
CA GLN A 353 7.03 -10.48 5.44
C GLN A 353 6.03 -10.36 4.27
N LEU A 354 6.52 -10.17 3.04
CA LEU A 354 5.68 -10.11 1.83
C LEU A 354 5.41 -11.48 1.22
N VAL A 355 6.14 -12.53 1.61
CA VAL A 355 6.05 -13.86 0.98
C VAL A 355 5.35 -14.86 1.87
N ASN A 356 4.65 -15.82 1.27
CA ASN A 356 3.80 -16.78 1.99
C ASN A 356 4.57 -17.85 2.78
N GLU A 357 5.85 -17.99 2.60
CA GLU A 357 6.70 -18.83 3.45
C GLU A 357 6.75 -18.30 4.90
N THR A 358 6.87 -16.98 5.07
CA THR A 358 6.91 -16.31 6.39
C THR A 358 5.54 -15.82 6.83
N ASN A 359 4.68 -15.46 5.87
CA ASN A 359 3.36 -14.89 6.09
C ASN A 359 2.35 -15.60 5.19
N PRO A 360 1.76 -16.72 5.60
CA PRO A 360 0.77 -17.43 4.81
C PRO A 360 -0.37 -16.51 4.37
N TYR A 361 -0.78 -16.61 3.10
CA TYR A 361 -1.85 -15.80 2.51
C TYR A 361 -3.21 -16.35 2.91
N TYR A 362 -3.52 -16.26 4.20
CA TYR A 362 -4.80 -16.67 4.74
C TYR A 362 -5.90 -15.66 4.42
N GLY A 363 -7.07 -16.19 4.10
CA GLY A 363 -8.32 -15.46 3.92
C GLY A 363 -9.30 -15.61 5.08
N ILE A 364 -10.59 -15.58 4.76
CA ILE A 364 -11.71 -15.76 5.70
C ILE A 364 -11.59 -17.10 6.42
N TYR A 365 -12.02 -17.12 7.69
CA TYR A 365 -12.15 -18.36 8.46
C TYR A 365 -13.52 -19.00 8.23
N PHE A 366 -13.52 -20.32 8.04
CA PHE A 366 -14.74 -21.14 8.03
C PHE A 366 -14.65 -22.26 9.05
N SER A 367 -15.74 -22.48 9.79
CA SER A 367 -15.83 -23.51 10.82
C SER A 367 -16.02 -24.93 10.26
N GLY A 368 -16.25 -25.07 8.96
CA GLY A 368 -16.38 -26.36 8.25
C GLY A 368 -17.40 -26.31 7.12
N PRO A 369 -17.87 -27.49 6.65
CA PRO A 369 -18.98 -27.56 5.72
C PRO A 369 -20.26 -26.98 6.32
N GLY A 370 -21.01 -26.20 5.53
CA GLY A 370 -22.26 -25.59 6.01
C GLY A 370 -22.73 -24.44 5.13
N LEU A 371 -23.77 -23.79 5.59
CA LEU A 371 -24.37 -22.61 4.96
C LEU A 371 -23.94 -21.35 5.69
N TYR A 372 -23.59 -20.32 4.93
CA TYR A 372 -23.05 -19.05 5.47
C TYR A 372 -23.78 -17.85 4.90
N ASP A 373 -24.16 -16.94 5.79
CA ASP A 373 -24.63 -15.60 5.50
C ASP A 373 -23.41 -14.69 5.34
N MET A 374 -23.17 -14.22 4.12
CA MET A 374 -21.96 -13.47 3.76
C MET A 374 -22.22 -11.97 3.66
N ASP A 375 -23.48 -11.52 3.65
CA ASP A 375 -23.84 -10.10 3.58
C ASP A 375 -24.56 -9.57 4.82
N GLY A 376 -24.91 -10.47 5.76
CA GLY A 376 -25.51 -10.10 7.05
C GLY A 376 -27.02 -9.85 6.98
N ASP A 377 -27.71 -10.29 5.92
CA ASP A 377 -29.17 -10.10 5.75
C ASP A 377 -30.02 -11.19 6.42
N GLY A 378 -29.38 -12.21 6.99
CA GLY A 378 -30.03 -13.34 7.65
C GLY A 378 -30.38 -14.50 6.68
N ARG A 379 -29.99 -14.41 5.43
CA ARG A 379 -30.09 -15.49 4.43
C ARG A 379 -28.70 -16.05 4.13
N ASN A 380 -28.69 -17.25 3.58
CA ASN A 380 -27.41 -17.86 3.21
C ASN A 380 -27.05 -17.51 1.76
N ASP A 381 -25.80 -17.12 1.55
CA ASP A 381 -25.22 -16.76 0.25
C ASP A 381 -24.21 -17.79 -0.24
N LEU A 382 -23.66 -18.59 0.68
CA LEU A 382 -22.60 -19.53 0.40
C LEU A 382 -22.88 -20.87 1.06
N GLU A 383 -22.67 -21.96 0.30
CA GLU A 383 -22.55 -23.33 0.83
C GLU A 383 -21.14 -23.85 0.64
N LEU A 384 -20.51 -24.32 1.73
CA LEU A 384 -19.31 -25.14 1.68
C LEU A 384 -19.67 -26.61 1.90
N TYR A 385 -19.19 -27.50 1.04
CA TYR A 385 -19.47 -28.95 1.16
C TYR A 385 -18.22 -29.79 0.89
N VAL A 386 -18.24 -31.05 1.34
CA VAL A 386 -17.17 -32.06 1.08
C VAL A 386 -17.63 -33.05 0.04
N ASP A 387 -18.65 -33.86 0.36
CA ASP A 387 -19.06 -34.96 -0.49
C ASP A 387 -20.23 -34.60 -1.39
N LYS A 388 -21.26 -33.97 -0.84
CA LYS A 388 -22.51 -33.67 -1.53
C LYS A 388 -23.05 -32.30 -1.14
N GLN A 389 -23.30 -31.46 -2.12
CA GLN A 389 -24.01 -30.20 -1.95
C GLN A 389 -25.51 -30.41 -1.61
N THR A 390 -26.06 -29.51 -0.85
CA THR A 390 -27.49 -29.51 -0.49
C THR A 390 -28.26 -28.40 -1.20
N SER A 391 -27.58 -27.33 -1.60
CA SER A 391 -28.14 -26.17 -2.31
C SER A 391 -27.80 -26.24 -3.81
N SER A 392 -28.46 -25.38 -4.58
CA SER A 392 -28.22 -25.23 -6.01
C SER A 392 -27.77 -23.78 -6.29
N PRO A 393 -26.81 -23.55 -7.22
CA PRO A 393 -26.53 -22.20 -7.72
C PRO A 393 -27.77 -21.50 -8.32
N ALA A 394 -28.77 -22.28 -8.75
CA ALA A 394 -30.05 -21.74 -9.21
C ALA A 394 -30.86 -21.06 -8.08
N ASP A 395 -30.54 -21.33 -6.83
CA ASP A 395 -31.15 -20.67 -5.65
C ASP A 395 -30.44 -19.34 -5.31
N GLY A 396 -29.46 -18.90 -6.11
CA GLY A 396 -28.71 -17.68 -5.91
C GLY A 396 -27.51 -17.80 -4.97
N LEU A 397 -27.19 -19.05 -4.51
CA LEU A 397 -26.05 -19.30 -3.63
C LEU A 397 -24.77 -19.57 -4.42
N THR A 398 -23.64 -19.14 -3.89
CA THR A 398 -22.33 -19.66 -4.27
C THR A 398 -22.13 -21.02 -3.61
N VAL A 399 -21.74 -22.04 -4.40
CA VAL A 399 -21.58 -23.41 -3.89
C VAL A 399 -20.15 -23.87 -4.16
N LEU A 400 -19.36 -24.10 -3.09
CA LEU A 400 -17.93 -24.43 -3.21
C LEU A 400 -17.61 -25.74 -2.50
N ARG A 401 -16.84 -26.60 -3.18
CA ARG A 401 -16.35 -27.86 -2.61
C ARG A 401 -15.01 -27.64 -1.91
N ILE A 402 -14.95 -28.02 -0.63
CA ILE A 402 -13.70 -28.05 0.14
C ILE A 402 -12.76 -29.11 -0.45
N GLY A 403 -11.52 -28.71 -0.69
CA GLY A 403 -10.48 -29.57 -1.27
C GLY A 403 -10.32 -29.46 -2.79
N SER A 404 -11.26 -28.80 -3.50
CA SER A 404 -11.12 -28.51 -4.94
C SER A 404 -11.31 -27.04 -5.27
N ASP A 405 -12.44 -26.46 -4.89
CA ASP A 405 -12.78 -25.06 -5.21
C ASP A 405 -12.19 -24.11 -4.16
N ILE A 406 -12.11 -24.57 -2.92
CA ILE A 406 -11.54 -23.86 -1.80
C ILE A 406 -10.66 -24.78 -0.96
N ILE A 407 -9.48 -24.30 -0.57
CA ILE A 407 -8.56 -25.00 0.33
C ILE A 407 -8.57 -24.30 1.68
N LEU A 408 -8.75 -25.07 2.75
CA LEU A 408 -8.73 -24.59 4.13
C LEU A 408 -7.44 -24.99 4.84
N SER A 409 -7.03 -24.22 5.83
CA SER A 409 -5.76 -24.42 6.53
C SER A 409 -5.69 -25.71 7.35
N ASP A 410 -6.84 -26.25 7.75
CA ASP A 410 -6.99 -27.54 8.44
C ASP A 410 -7.87 -28.47 7.59
N MET A 411 -7.29 -29.05 6.56
CA MET A 411 -7.98 -29.95 5.63
C MET A 411 -8.37 -31.28 6.26
N ALA A 412 -7.74 -31.69 7.37
CA ALA A 412 -8.10 -32.91 8.07
C ALA A 412 -9.48 -32.80 8.74
N GLU A 413 -9.78 -31.63 9.26
CA GLU A 413 -11.07 -31.28 9.90
C GLU A 413 -12.01 -30.50 8.96
N ASN A 414 -11.61 -30.26 7.71
CA ASN A 414 -12.33 -29.48 6.71
C ASN A 414 -12.74 -28.08 7.20
N ARG A 415 -11.87 -27.41 7.96
CA ARG A 415 -12.10 -26.08 8.56
C ARG A 415 -10.85 -25.22 8.51
N GLY A 416 -10.96 -23.96 8.93
CA GLY A 416 -9.83 -23.07 9.06
C GLY A 416 -9.89 -21.89 8.09
N TYR A 417 -8.76 -21.27 7.87
CA TYR A 417 -8.62 -20.13 6.96
C TYR A 417 -8.57 -20.58 5.51
N VAL A 418 -9.18 -19.84 4.62
CA VAL A 418 -8.95 -19.98 3.18
C VAL A 418 -7.47 -19.79 2.89
N VAL A 419 -6.86 -20.71 2.14
CA VAL A 419 -5.43 -20.67 1.78
C VAL A 419 -5.30 -20.29 0.30
N ALA A 420 -4.99 -19.02 0.04
CA ALA A 420 -4.67 -18.58 -1.31
C ALA A 420 -3.28 -19.08 -1.71
N TRP A 421 -3.14 -19.44 -3.00
CA TRP A 421 -1.87 -19.91 -3.57
C TRP A 421 -1.29 -21.15 -2.85
N SER A 422 -2.17 -22.09 -2.47
CA SER A 422 -1.81 -23.29 -1.71
C SER A 422 -0.73 -24.18 -2.37
N THR A 423 -0.60 -24.11 -3.69
CA THR A 423 0.37 -24.88 -4.49
C THR A 423 1.66 -24.12 -4.79
N LEU A 424 1.70 -22.83 -4.54
CA LEU A 424 2.85 -21.97 -4.83
C LEU A 424 3.51 -21.52 -3.51
N LYS A 425 4.83 -21.58 -3.47
CA LYS A 425 5.63 -21.05 -2.39
C LYS A 425 6.50 -19.92 -2.91
N TYR A 426 6.40 -18.79 -2.27
CA TYR A 426 7.26 -17.63 -2.50
C TYR A 426 8.25 -17.56 -1.35
N THR A 427 9.53 -17.54 -1.68
CA THR A 427 10.65 -17.44 -0.73
C THR A 427 11.28 -16.07 -0.84
N TRP A 428 12.02 -15.68 0.18
CA TRP A 428 12.73 -14.41 0.23
C TRP A 428 14.21 -14.63 0.50
N ASN A 429 15.07 -14.05 -0.34
CA ASN A 429 16.50 -13.99 -0.08
C ASN A 429 16.85 -12.58 0.42
N GLU A 430 17.24 -12.49 1.70
CA GLU A 430 17.45 -11.23 2.41
C GLU A 430 18.60 -10.38 1.83
N GLU A 431 19.57 -10.98 1.18
CA GLU A 431 20.71 -10.27 0.57
C GLU A 431 20.42 -9.80 -0.85
N ARG A 432 19.47 -10.47 -1.54
CA ARG A 432 19.24 -10.29 -2.97
C ARG A 432 17.98 -9.47 -3.28
N ASP A 433 16.84 -9.82 -2.65
CA ASP A 433 15.51 -9.51 -3.20
C ASP A 433 15.03 -8.07 -2.94
N TYR A 434 15.83 -7.27 -2.22
CA TYR A 434 15.57 -5.83 -2.09
C TYR A 434 15.93 -5.00 -3.32
N LEU A 435 16.79 -5.52 -4.20
CA LEU A 435 17.19 -4.85 -5.43
C LEU A 435 16.95 -5.80 -6.62
N TRP A 436 16.57 -5.23 -7.74
CA TRP A 436 16.36 -5.98 -8.97
C TRP A 436 17.69 -6.26 -9.68
N PRO A 437 17.76 -7.35 -10.48
CA PRO A 437 18.96 -7.61 -11.28
C PRO A 437 19.14 -6.52 -12.34
N ILE A 438 20.39 -6.16 -12.60
CA ILE A 438 20.72 -5.34 -13.76
C ILE A 438 20.50 -6.20 -15.01
N PRO A 439 19.72 -5.75 -16.00
CA PRO A 439 19.42 -6.53 -17.20
C PRO A 439 20.69 -6.93 -17.95
N ALA A 440 20.77 -8.19 -18.37
CA ALA A 440 21.97 -8.76 -19.00
C ALA A 440 22.36 -8.02 -20.30
N ASP A 441 21.37 -7.63 -21.13
CA ASP A 441 21.59 -6.85 -22.35
C ASP A 441 22.24 -5.49 -22.08
N GLN A 442 21.84 -4.79 -21.00
CA GLN A 442 22.43 -3.51 -20.61
C GLN A 442 23.86 -3.68 -20.11
N ARG A 443 24.17 -4.79 -19.46
CA ARG A 443 25.52 -5.12 -19.03
C ARG A 443 26.43 -5.43 -20.21
N VAL A 444 25.95 -6.20 -21.19
CA VAL A 444 26.68 -6.48 -22.42
C VAL A 444 26.98 -5.19 -23.21
N LEU A 445 25.95 -4.32 -23.39
CA LEU A 445 26.09 -3.05 -24.11
C LEU A 445 27.12 -2.11 -23.49
N THR A 446 27.28 -2.16 -22.17
CA THR A 446 28.27 -1.34 -21.46
C THR A 446 29.61 -2.02 -21.23
N GLY A 447 29.85 -3.22 -21.81
CA GLY A 447 31.09 -3.97 -21.62
C GLY A 447 31.37 -4.32 -20.15
N GLY A 448 30.34 -4.60 -19.37
CA GLY A 448 30.43 -4.97 -17.94
C GLY A 448 30.53 -3.80 -16.95
N LEU A 449 30.58 -2.54 -17.41
CA LEU A 449 30.65 -1.38 -16.52
C LEU A 449 29.43 -1.27 -15.58
N LEU A 450 28.26 -1.76 -16.00
CA LEU A 450 27.11 -1.96 -15.11
C LEU A 450 27.26 -3.30 -14.40
N THR A 451 27.90 -3.30 -13.24
CA THR A 451 28.07 -4.50 -12.39
C THR A 451 26.72 -5.04 -11.89
N GLN A 452 26.64 -6.34 -11.60
CA GLN A 452 25.41 -6.95 -11.08
C GLN A 452 25.18 -6.61 -9.61
N ASN A 453 23.91 -6.61 -9.19
CA ASN A 453 23.55 -6.48 -7.79
C ASN A 453 23.90 -7.76 -7.01
N PRO A 454 24.24 -7.65 -5.69
CA PRO A 454 24.58 -8.79 -4.86
C PRO A 454 23.51 -9.91 -4.90
N GLY A 455 23.95 -11.16 -4.88
CA GLY A 455 23.08 -12.33 -4.84
C GLY A 455 22.40 -12.70 -6.16
N TRP A 456 22.52 -11.87 -7.21
CA TRP A 456 22.04 -12.20 -8.55
C TRP A 456 23.14 -12.88 -9.37
N THR A 457 22.78 -13.92 -10.12
CA THR A 457 23.71 -14.62 -10.99
C THR A 457 24.19 -13.68 -12.09
N ASP A 458 25.48 -13.61 -12.25
CA ASP A 458 26.10 -12.98 -13.41
C ASP A 458 26.19 -14.02 -14.53
N SER A 459 25.29 -13.93 -15.51
CA SER A 459 25.22 -14.87 -16.64
C SER A 459 26.01 -14.37 -17.86
N THR A 460 26.69 -13.24 -17.73
CA THR A 460 27.50 -12.64 -18.78
C THR A 460 28.97 -12.82 -18.41
N ASP A 461 29.66 -13.74 -19.10
CA ASP A 461 31.10 -13.82 -19.06
C ASP A 461 31.65 -12.62 -19.87
N PHE A 462 32.27 -11.70 -19.17
CA PHE A 462 33.04 -10.57 -19.78
C PHE A 462 34.51 -10.92 -19.73
N ASP A 463 34.91 -12.08 -20.27
CA ASP A 463 36.30 -12.45 -20.47
C ASP A 463 36.96 -11.71 -21.66
#